data_6e98fa396a013bae94f5e390db1b43bd
#
_entry.id   6e98fa396a013bae94f5e390db1b43bd
#
_cell.length_a   1.000
_cell.length_b   1.000
_cell.length_c   1.000
_cell.angle_alpha   90.00
_cell.angle_beta   90.00
_cell.angle_gamma   90.00
#
_symmetry.space_group_name_H-M   'P 1'
#
loop_
_entity.id
_entity.type
_entity.pdbx_description
1 polymer ?
#
loop_
_entity_poly.entity_id
_entity_poly.type
_entity_poly.pdbx_seq_one_letter_code
_entity_poly.pdbx_strand_id
1 'polypeptide(L)'
;MSFPMEPVDERREELVETVAREIRLRGLTGPAVHFLEASRPYRPLGAPAMLFFDPVLRDLFGGDSPSATEILRDDIGIEALIDRLEELDDNDGWDA
;
A
#
# COMPACT_ATOMS: atom_id res chain seq x y z
N MET A 1 13.61 17.75 23.02
CA MET A 1 14.32 17.35 21.86
C MET A 1 13.45 16.49 20.97
N SER A 2 13.37 16.86 19.74
CA SER A 2 12.60 16.06 18.81
C SER A 2 13.44 14.92 18.29
N PHE A 3 12.82 13.80 18.11
CA PHE A 3 13.48 12.69 17.46
C PHE A 3 13.23 12.82 15.97
N PRO A 4 14.29 12.78 15.19
CA PRO A 4 14.06 12.72 13.76
C PRO A 4 13.33 11.42 13.46
N MET A 5 12.47 11.49 12.48
CA MET A 5 11.85 10.29 11.97
C MET A 5 12.94 9.36 11.50
N GLU A 6 12.84 8.09 11.83
CA GLU A 6 13.83 7.15 11.37
C GLU A 6 13.73 7.01 9.85
N PRO A 7 14.86 6.85 9.17
CA PRO A 7 14.84 6.70 7.70
C PRO A 7 13.91 5.58 7.22
N VAL A 8 13.77 4.53 8.02
CA VAL A 8 12.88 3.42 7.71
C VAL A 8 11.43 3.88 7.66
N ASP A 9 11.03 4.72 8.60
CA ASP A 9 9.65 5.21 8.66
C ASP A 9 9.33 6.15 7.50
N GLU A 10 10.26 7.06 7.19
CA GLU A 10 10.09 7.95 6.06
C GLU A 10 9.98 7.19 4.76
N ARG A 11 10.83 6.19 4.60
CA ARG A 11 10.81 5.38 3.39
C ARG A 11 9.53 4.60 3.26
N ARG A 12 9.03 4.08 4.37
CA ARG A 12 7.74 3.38 4.37
C ARG A 12 6.62 4.31 3.93
N GLU A 13 6.59 5.52 4.47
CA GLU A 13 5.56 6.49 4.11
C GLU A 13 5.61 6.84 2.63
N GLU A 14 6.81 7.04 2.10
CA GLU A 14 6.97 7.32 0.68
C GLU A 14 6.49 6.16 -0.18
N LEU A 15 6.83 4.94 0.20
CA LEU A 15 6.41 3.77 -0.54
C LEU A 15 4.90 3.58 -0.48
N VAL A 16 4.33 3.76 0.70
CA VAL A 16 2.88 3.66 0.87
C VAL A 16 2.17 4.69 0.00
N GLU A 17 2.65 5.94 0.03
CA GLU A 17 2.05 7.00 -0.77
C GLU A 17 2.13 6.67 -2.27
N THR A 18 3.28 6.25 -2.72
CA THR A 18 3.50 5.92 -4.12
C THR A 18 2.59 4.79 -4.59
N VAL A 19 2.52 3.74 -3.79
CA VAL A 19 1.69 2.59 -4.13
C VAL A 19 0.21 2.95 -4.09
N ALA A 20 -0.20 3.70 -3.07
CA ALA A 20 -1.60 4.09 -2.93
C ALA A 20 -2.07 4.94 -4.11
N ARG A 21 -1.25 5.89 -4.52
CA ARG A 21 -1.60 6.74 -5.66
C ARG A 21 -1.69 5.96 -6.96
N GLU A 22 -0.80 5.01 -7.15
CA GLU A 22 -0.84 4.19 -8.35
C GLU A 22 -2.09 3.31 -8.39
N ILE A 23 -2.44 2.73 -7.25
CA ILE A 23 -3.66 1.93 -7.14
C ILE A 23 -4.89 2.79 -7.48
N ARG A 24 -4.92 4.01 -6.97
CA ARG A 24 -6.02 4.93 -7.24
C ARG A 24 -6.08 5.29 -8.72
N LEU A 25 -4.95 5.58 -9.32
CA LEU A 25 -4.90 5.91 -10.74
C LEU A 25 -5.41 4.78 -11.64
N ARG A 26 -5.24 3.57 -11.19
CA ARG A 26 -5.72 2.39 -11.92
C ARG A 26 -7.19 2.07 -11.65
N GLY A 27 -7.81 2.81 -10.73
CA GLY A 27 -9.19 2.56 -10.35
C GLY A 27 -9.36 1.31 -9.51
N LEU A 28 -8.33 0.93 -8.78
CA LEU A 28 -8.33 -0.31 -8.01
C LEU A 28 -8.45 -0.09 -6.51
N THR A 29 -8.78 1.12 -6.07
CA THR A 29 -8.84 1.45 -4.65
C THR A 29 -9.78 0.51 -3.88
N GLY A 30 -11.00 0.34 -4.34
CA GLY A 30 -11.97 -0.53 -3.68
C GLY A 30 -11.48 -1.96 -3.57
N PRO A 31 -11.13 -2.61 -4.68
CA PRO A 31 -10.60 -3.97 -4.62
C PRO A 31 -9.36 -4.10 -3.75
N ALA A 32 -8.45 -3.11 -3.80
CA ALA A 32 -7.23 -3.15 -3.00
C ALA A 32 -7.54 -3.14 -1.51
N VAL A 33 -8.40 -2.22 -1.08
CA VAL A 33 -8.81 -2.14 0.32
C VAL A 33 -9.47 -3.45 0.76
N HIS A 34 -10.33 -3.99 -0.09
CA HIS A 34 -11.00 -5.25 0.21
C HIS A 34 -10.00 -6.38 0.44
N PHE A 35 -9.02 -6.54 -0.45
CA PHE A 35 -8.00 -7.57 -0.31
C PHE A 35 -7.19 -7.39 0.97
N LEU A 36 -6.80 -6.17 1.25
CA LEU A 36 -5.97 -5.90 2.43
C LEU A 36 -6.73 -6.14 3.72
N GLU A 37 -7.99 -5.69 3.78
CA GLU A 37 -8.81 -5.91 4.97
C GLU A 37 -9.14 -7.39 5.17
N ALA A 38 -9.46 -8.08 4.10
CA ALA A 38 -9.77 -9.50 4.17
C ALA A 38 -8.57 -10.33 4.59
N SER A 39 -7.36 -9.82 4.39
CA SER A 39 -6.14 -10.53 4.75
C SER A 39 -5.78 -10.43 6.22
N ARG A 40 -6.46 -9.58 6.98
CA ARG A 40 -6.09 -9.36 8.39
C ARG A 40 -5.90 -10.64 9.21
N PRO A 41 -6.80 -11.64 9.12
CA PRO A 41 -6.58 -12.89 9.86
C PRO A 41 -5.48 -13.78 9.28
N TYR A 42 -4.98 -13.46 8.10
CA TYR A 42 -4.06 -14.33 7.37
C TYR A 42 -2.79 -13.60 6.97
N ARG A 43 -2.18 -12.92 7.92
CA ARG A 43 -0.94 -12.21 7.66
C ARG A 43 0.27 -13.08 7.96
N PRO A 44 1.31 -12.97 7.15
CA PRO A 44 1.45 -12.09 6.00
C PRO A 44 0.50 -12.45 4.85
N LEU A 45 0.40 -11.54 3.88
CA LEU A 45 -0.51 -11.72 2.76
C LEU A 45 -0.22 -13.01 2.01
N GLY A 46 -1.28 -13.71 1.67
CA GLY A 46 -1.13 -14.93 0.88
C GLY A 46 -0.82 -14.64 -0.58
N ALA A 47 -0.45 -15.70 -1.31
CA ALA A 47 -0.09 -15.59 -2.70
C ALA A 47 -1.16 -14.90 -3.57
N PRO A 48 -2.46 -15.20 -3.42
CA PRO A 48 -3.46 -14.53 -4.25
C PRO A 48 -3.47 -13.03 -4.08
N ALA A 49 -3.30 -12.54 -2.84
CA ALA A 49 -3.27 -11.10 -2.58
C ALA A 49 -2.02 -10.48 -3.18
N MET A 50 -0.87 -11.15 -3.03
CA MET A 50 0.36 -10.65 -3.60
C MET A 50 0.29 -10.56 -5.12
N LEU A 51 -0.36 -11.53 -5.77
CA LEU A 51 -0.54 -11.49 -7.21
C LEU A 51 -1.36 -10.27 -7.65
N PHE A 52 -2.31 -9.86 -6.83
CA PHE A 52 -3.10 -8.66 -7.12
C PHE A 52 -2.21 -7.41 -7.18
N PHE A 53 -1.26 -7.29 -6.25
CA PHE A 53 -0.41 -6.11 -6.18
C PHE A 53 0.83 -6.18 -7.08
N ASP A 54 1.20 -7.37 -7.55
CA ASP A 54 2.41 -7.54 -8.32
C ASP A 54 2.52 -6.62 -9.54
N PRO A 55 1.48 -6.48 -10.39
CA PRO A 55 1.59 -5.57 -11.53
C PRO A 55 1.87 -4.13 -11.12
N VAL A 56 1.26 -3.68 -10.03
CA VAL A 56 1.46 -2.33 -9.54
C VAL A 56 2.90 -2.13 -9.09
N LEU A 57 3.41 -3.09 -8.33
CA LEU A 57 4.77 -2.99 -7.81
C LEU A 57 5.80 -3.07 -8.93
N ARG A 58 5.58 -3.90 -9.91
CA ARG A 58 6.49 -4.01 -11.05
C ARG A 58 6.53 -2.73 -11.86
N ASP A 59 5.38 -2.14 -12.09
CA ASP A 59 5.33 -0.91 -12.89
C ASP A 59 5.97 0.26 -12.18
N LEU A 60 5.85 0.32 -10.86
CA LEU A 60 6.42 1.41 -10.09
C LEU A 60 7.91 1.26 -9.83
N PHE A 61 8.35 0.04 -9.57
CA PHE A 61 9.69 -0.19 -9.05
C PHE A 61 10.54 -1.16 -9.87
N GLY A 62 10.00 -1.70 -10.92
CA GLY A 62 10.69 -2.70 -11.72
C GLY A 62 10.55 -4.09 -11.11
N GLY A 63 11.25 -5.04 -11.64
CA GLY A 63 11.08 -6.43 -11.27
C GLY A 63 11.60 -6.82 -9.90
N ASP A 64 12.57 -6.07 -9.38
CA ASP A 64 13.22 -6.38 -8.12
C ASP A 64 13.23 -5.18 -7.19
N SER A 65 12.27 -5.14 -6.29
CA SER A 65 12.29 -4.11 -5.25
C SER A 65 11.85 -4.71 -3.92
N PRO A 66 12.80 -5.25 -3.17
CA PRO A 66 12.49 -5.83 -1.87
C PRO A 66 11.82 -4.83 -0.93
N SER A 67 12.24 -3.56 -1.01
CA SER A 67 11.69 -2.52 -0.14
C SER A 67 10.20 -2.31 -0.36
N ALA A 68 9.78 -2.31 -1.62
CA ALA A 68 8.36 -2.13 -1.95
C ALA A 68 7.54 -3.32 -1.47
N THR A 69 8.07 -4.52 -1.61
CA THR A 69 7.40 -5.72 -1.17
C THR A 69 7.24 -5.76 0.34
N GLU A 70 8.20 -5.20 1.06
CA GLU A 70 8.19 -5.20 2.51
C GLU A 70 6.97 -4.52 3.11
N ILE A 71 6.44 -3.48 2.48
CA ILE A 71 5.26 -2.81 3.02
C ILE A 71 4.04 -3.73 3.05
N LEU A 72 4.03 -4.75 2.20
CA LEU A 72 2.94 -5.72 2.15
C LEU A 72 3.19 -6.94 3.03
N ARG A 73 4.34 -7.01 3.66
CA ARG A 73 4.67 -8.10 4.60
C ARG A 73 4.53 -7.67 6.04
N ASP A 74 4.52 -6.38 6.28
CA ASP A 74 4.50 -5.79 7.60
C ASP A 74 3.10 -5.27 7.90
N ASP A 75 2.53 -5.64 9.03
CA ASP A 75 1.21 -5.17 9.43
C ASP A 75 1.14 -3.65 9.45
N ILE A 76 2.19 -3.00 9.91
CA ILE A 76 2.21 -1.54 9.96
C ILE A 76 2.11 -0.95 8.56
N GLY A 77 2.86 -1.52 7.62
CA GLY A 77 2.82 -1.07 6.23
C GLY A 77 1.46 -1.31 5.59
N ILE A 78 0.87 -2.48 5.83
CA ILE A 78 -0.43 -2.82 5.27
C ILE A 78 -1.52 -1.90 5.83
N GLU A 79 -1.52 -1.67 7.15
CA GLU A 79 -2.52 -0.77 7.74
C GLU A 79 -2.35 0.66 7.28
N ALA A 80 -1.11 1.11 7.11
CA ALA A 80 -0.84 2.43 6.57
C ALA A 80 -1.36 2.56 5.15
N LEU A 81 -1.20 1.51 4.35
CA LEU A 81 -1.70 1.51 2.98
C LEU A 81 -3.22 1.56 2.94
N ILE A 82 -3.88 0.78 3.78
CA ILE A 82 -5.34 0.81 3.88
C ILE A 82 -5.81 2.22 4.22
N ASP A 83 -5.22 2.83 5.26
CA ASP A 83 -5.61 4.16 5.70
C ASP A 83 -5.43 5.17 4.58
N ARG A 84 -4.32 5.10 3.87
CA ARG A 84 -4.06 6.05 2.81
C ARG A 84 -5.01 5.86 1.63
N LEU A 85 -5.29 4.63 1.27
CA LEU A 85 -6.24 4.35 0.19
C LEU A 85 -7.63 4.87 0.54
N GLU A 86 -8.06 4.70 1.77
CA GLU A 86 -9.35 5.20 2.22
C GLU A 86 -9.41 6.73 2.20
N GLU A 87 -8.32 7.38 2.60
CA GLU A 87 -8.25 8.83 2.53
C GLU A 87 -8.35 9.35 1.11
N LEU A 88 -7.64 8.71 0.18
CA LEU A 88 -7.67 9.11 -1.22
C LEU A 88 -9.04 8.87 -1.84
N ASP A 89 -9.68 7.78 -1.45
CA ASP A 89 -11.00 7.46 -1.95
C ASP A 89 -12.05 8.47 -1.47
N ASP A 90 -11.97 8.85 -0.21
CA ASP A 90 -12.87 9.86 0.35
C ASP A 90 -12.73 11.19 -0.37
N ASN A 91 -11.50 11.62 -0.62
CA ASN A 91 -11.25 12.86 -1.34
C ASN A 91 -11.78 12.81 -2.75
N ASP A 92 -11.65 11.66 -3.39
CA ASP A 92 -12.12 11.47 -4.74
C ASP A 92 -13.65 11.46 -4.80
N GLY A 93 -14.28 10.92 -3.78
CA GLY A 93 -15.72 10.86 -3.70
C GLY A 93 -16.39 12.22 -3.63
N TRP A 94 -15.68 13.23 -3.16
CA TRP A 94 -16.20 14.59 -3.06
C TRP A 94 -16.37 15.26 -4.41
N ASP A 95 -15.59 14.86 -5.38
CA ASP A 95 -15.60 15.47 -6.70
C ASP A 95 -16.59 14.84 -7.66
N ALA A 96 -17.30 13.86 -7.18
CA ALA A 96 -18.22 13.11 -8.03
C ALA A 96 -19.44 13.94 -8.45
#